data_5c4eaa51e6f6847f92ee50cc53fdf78c
#
_entry.id   5c4eaa51e6f6847f92ee50cc53fdf78c
#
_cell.length_a   1.000
_cell.length_b   1.000
_cell.length_c   1.000
_cell.angle_alpha   90.00
_cell.angle_beta   90.00
_cell.angle_gamma   90.00
#
_symmetry.space_group_name_H-M   'P 1'
#
loop_
_entity.id
_entity.type
_entity.pdbx_description
1 polymer ?
#
loop_
_entity_poly.entity_id
_entity_poly.type
_entity_poly.pdbx_seq_one_letter_code
_entity_poly.pdbx_strand_id
1 'polypeptide(L)' 'MPTKALAAKEHVQYHKDGSVWARGPSIDGVPTGYWEWFRKDGTKMRSGYFQNCEQTGEWTTYDKRGNVHKITTIKPKAK' A
#
# COMPACT_ATOMS: atom_id res chain seq x y z
N MET A 1 21.73 16.42 2.32
CA MET A 1 21.35 16.09 2.56
C MET A 1 20.55 15.93 2.77
N PRO A 2 20.33 16.03 2.81
CA PRO A 2 19.52 15.97 3.15
C PRO A 2 18.48 15.37 3.17
N THR A 3 18.02 15.41 2.83
CA THR A 3 17.10 14.70 2.59
C THR A 3 16.58 13.84 3.57
N LYS A 4 17.04 13.84 4.56
CA LYS A 4 16.64 13.11 5.49
C LYS A 4 15.41 13.47 6.02
N ALA A 5 14.99 14.58 6.00
CA ALA A 5 13.72 15.01 6.48
C ALA A 5 12.60 14.32 5.74
N LEU A 6 12.91 13.75 4.63
CA LEU A 6 11.90 13.09 3.82
C LEU A 6 11.86 11.60 4.06
N ALA A 7 12.43 11.13 5.16
CA ALA A 7 12.36 9.72 5.45
C ALA A 7 10.92 9.30 5.68
N ALA A 8 10.52 8.24 5.00
CA ALA A 8 9.17 7.74 5.16
C ALA A 8 9.04 7.03 6.50
N LYS A 9 7.87 7.16 7.09
CA LYS A 9 7.54 6.45 8.31
C LYS A 9 6.53 5.38 7.97
N GLU A 10 6.67 4.22 8.59
CA GLU A 10 5.70 3.18 8.37
C GLU A 10 4.39 3.55 9.04
N HIS A 11 3.32 3.43 8.30
CA HIS A 11 1.98 3.70 8.79
C HIS A 11 1.20 2.40 8.77
N VAL A 12 0.53 2.07 9.88
CA VAL A 12 -0.21 0.83 9.98
C VAL A 12 -1.63 1.16 10.41
N GLN A 13 -2.61 0.60 9.70
CA GLN A 13 -4.00 0.74 10.06
C GLN A 13 -4.56 -0.63 10.42
N TYR A 14 -5.55 -0.65 11.29
CA TYR A 14 -6.09 -1.89 11.83
C TYR A 14 -7.57 -2.01 11.57
N HIS A 15 -8.02 -3.26 11.41
CA HIS A 15 -9.43 -3.56 11.47
C HIS A 15 -9.91 -3.35 12.90
N LYS A 16 -11.23 -3.35 13.08
CA LYS A 16 -11.80 -3.17 14.41
C LYS A 16 -11.36 -4.24 15.39
N ASP A 17 -11.05 -5.44 14.89
CA ASP A 17 -10.65 -6.53 15.76
C ASP A 17 -9.17 -6.51 16.12
N GLY A 18 -8.44 -5.51 15.64
CA GLY A 18 -7.02 -5.37 15.96
C GLY A 18 -6.08 -5.98 14.96
N SER A 19 -6.56 -6.71 13.97
CA SER A 19 -5.68 -7.24 12.95
C SER A 19 -5.29 -6.13 11.97
N VAL A 20 -4.15 -6.30 11.32
CA VAL A 20 -3.66 -5.28 10.40
C VAL A 20 -4.53 -5.24 9.15
N TRP A 21 -4.96 -4.05 8.80
CA TRP A 21 -5.74 -3.84 7.59
C TRP A 21 -4.87 -3.32 6.45
N ALA A 22 -3.99 -2.38 6.74
CA ALA A 22 -3.14 -1.79 5.71
C ALA A 22 -1.85 -1.34 6.33
N ARG A 23 -0.78 -1.39 5.56
CA ARG A 23 0.48 -0.82 6.02
C ARG A 23 1.33 -0.41 4.84
N GLY A 24 2.15 0.59 5.08
CA GLY A 24 3.08 1.07 4.08
C GLY A 24 3.70 2.36 4.55
N PRO A 25 4.65 2.89 3.78
CA PRO A 25 5.31 4.12 4.18
C PRO A 25 4.46 5.34 3.88
N SER A 26 4.67 6.38 4.66
CA SER A 26 4.03 7.66 4.40
C SER A 26 5.02 8.77 4.74
N ILE A 27 4.86 9.88 4.06
CA ILE A 27 5.65 11.08 4.34
C ILE A 27 4.65 12.18 4.65
N ASP A 28 4.74 12.74 5.85
CA ASP A 28 3.82 13.80 6.31
C ASP A 28 2.36 13.39 6.13
N GLY A 29 2.07 12.12 6.43
CA GLY A 29 0.70 11.64 6.34
C GLY A 29 0.24 11.28 4.94
N VAL A 30 1.12 11.41 3.95
CA VAL A 30 0.77 11.13 2.56
C VAL A 30 1.32 9.76 2.19
N PRO A 31 0.46 8.81 1.80
CA PRO A 31 0.95 7.48 1.41
C PRO A 31 1.91 7.57 0.24
N THR A 32 2.96 6.79 0.31
CA THR A 32 3.95 6.74 -0.76
C THR A 32 4.58 5.36 -0.77
N GLY A 33 5.11 4.96 -1.93
CA GLY A 33 5.81 3.68 -2.03
C GLY A 33 4.87 2.49 -2.00
N TYR A 34 5.38 1.38 -1.54
CA TYR A 34 4.68 0.10 -1.62
C TYR A 34 3.76 -0.08 -0.42
N TRP A 35 2.50 -0.38 -0.70
CA TRP A 35 1.49 -0.58 0.33
C TRP A 35 0.85 -1.94 0.19
N GLU A 36 0.42 -2.51 1.33
CA GLU A 36 -0.24 -3.80 1.39
C GLU A 36 -1.52 -3.68 2.20
N TRP A 37 -2.54 -4.40 1.76
CA TRP A 37 -3.81 -4.49 2.49
C TRP A 37 -4.08 -5.94 2.82
N PHE A 38 -4.69 -6.18 3.98
CA PHE A 38 -4.89 -7.53 4.50
C PHE A 38 -6.33 -7.73 4.89
N ARG A 39 -6.79 -8.98 4.76
CA ARG A 39 -8.09 -9.37 5.29
C ARG A 39 -7.96 -9.61 6.78
N LYS A 40 -9.12 -9.73 7.46
CA LYS A 40 -9.11 -9.96 8.90
C LYS A 40 -8.40 -11.24 9.30
N ASP A 41 -8.40 -12.23 8.42
CA ASP A 41 -7.72 -13.49 8.73
C ASP A 41 -6.21 -13.43 8.52
N GLY A 42 -5.70 -12.27 8.13
CA GLY A 42 -4.27 -12.09 7.95
C GLY A 42 -3.76 -12.34 6.56
N THR A 43 -4.59 -12.81 5.66
CA THR A 43 -4.13 -13.04 4.29
C THR A 43 -4.09 -11.73 3.53
N LYS A 44 -3.10 -11.62 2.65
CA LYS A 44 -2.95 -10.41 1.85
C LYS A 44 -4.10 -10.30 0.86
N MET A 45 -4.73 -9.15 0.82
CA MET A 45 -5.84 -8.91 -0.07
C MET A 45 -5.38 -8.18 -1.33
N ARG A 46 -4.51 -7.21 -1.18
CA ARG A 46 -4.10 -6.36 -2.28
C ARG A 46 -2.77 -5.70 -1.96
N SER A 47 -2.03 -5.37 -2.99
CA SER A 47 -0.81 -4.59 -2.82
C SER A 47 -0.69 -3.63 -4.01
N GLY A 48 0.03 -2.55 -3.79
CA GLY A 48 0.21 -1.58 -4.85
C GLY A 48 1.15 -0.48 -4.41
N TYR A 49 1.23 0.53 -5.25
CA TYR A 49 2.17 1.62 -5.04
C TYR A 49 1.44 2.95 -5.06
N PHE A 50 1.93 3.88 -4.26
CA PHE A 50 1.44 5.24 -4.25
C PHE A 50 2.58 6.19 -4.60
N GLN A 51 2.20 7.26 -5.26
CA GLN A 51 3.10 8.38 -5.48
C GLN A 51 2.30 9.63 -5.19
N ASN A 52 2.68 10.33 -4.14
CA ASN A 52 1.96 11.54 -3.72
C ASN A 52 0.48 11.29 -3.54
N CYS A 53 0.14 10.20 -2.85
CA CYS A 53 -1.24 9.87 -2.55
C CYS A 53 -2.02 9.32 -3.75
N GLU A 54 -1.38 9.17 -4.89
CA GLU A 54 -2.04 8.65 -6.09
C GLU A 54 -1.57 7.24 -6.37
N GLN A 55 -2.49 6.42 -6.82
CA GLN A 55 -2.16 5.06 -7.20
C GLN A 55 -1.28 5.06 -8.44
N THR A 56 -0.26 4.23 -8.45
CA THR A 56 0.62 4.12 -9.58
C THR A 56 1.22 2.72 -9.61
N GLY A 57 1.75 2.32 -10.76
CA GLY A 57 2.43 1.04 -10.90
C GLY A 57 1.49 -0.13 -10.93
N GLU A 58 2.00 -1.28 -10.59
CA GLU A 58 1.19 -2.50 -10.62
C GLU A 58 0.44 -2.65 -9.31
N TRP A 59 -0.86 -2.87 -9.43
CA TRP A 59 -1.71 -3.17 -8.28
C TRP A 59 -2.19 -4.59 -8.40
N THR A 60 -1.92 -5.39 -7.40
CA THR A 60 -2.17 -6.81 -7.40
C THR A 60 -3.25 -7.14 -6.39
N THR A 61 -4.23 -7.93 -6.81
CA THR A 61 -5.26 -8.45 -5.92
C THR A 61 -4.99 -9.93 -5.72
N TYR A 62 -5.14 -10.39 -4.49
CA TYR A 62 -4.84 -11.77 -4.13
C TYR A 62 -6.11 -12.47 -3.67
N ASP A 63 -6.19 -13.78 -3.95
CA ASP A 63 -7.30 -14.56 -3.45
C ASP A 63 -7.01 -14.98 -2.00
N LYS A 64 -7.95 -15.71 -1.41
CA LYS A 64 -7.82 -16.07 0.00
C LYS A 64 -6.66 -17.00 0.28
N ARG A 65 -6.14 -17.65 -0.74
CA ARG A 65 -5.00 -18.53 -0.57
C ARG A 65 -3.67 -17.81 -0.73
N GLY A 66 -3.73 -16.52 -1.04
CA GLY A 66 -2.51 -15.76 -1.26
C GLY A 66 -2.00 -15.78 -2.68
N ASN A 67 -2.75 -16.38 -3.59
CA ASN A 67 -2.35 -16.42 -5.00
C ASN A 67 -2.79 -15.16 -5.71
N VAL A 68 -2.04 -14.78 -6.72
CA VAL A 68 -2.41 -13.61 -7.51
C VAL A 68 -3.71 -13.89 -8.25
N HIS A 69 -4.67 -13.00 -8.04
CA HIS A 69 -5.97 -13.09 -8.67
C HIS A 69 -6.05 -12.16 -9.88
N LYS A 70 -5.50 -10.97 -9.75
CA LYS A 70 -5.61 -9.97 -10.80
C LYS A 70 -4.49 -8.95 -10.65
N ILE A 71 -3.94 -8.50 -11.77
CA ILE A 71 -2.94 -7.44 -11.76
C ILE A 71 -3.45 -6.31 -12.65
N THR A 72 -3.44 -5.11 -12.11
CA THR A 72 -3.84 -3.92 -12.85
C THR A 72 -2.66 -2.95 -12.85
N THR A 73 -2.34 -2.43 -14.02
CA THR A 73 -1.28 -1.44 -14.12
C THR A 73 -1.91 -0.05 -14.19
N ILE A 74 -1.50 0.82 -13.28
CA ILE A 74 -2.03 2.17 -13.22
C ILE A 74 -0.92 3.13 -13.63
N LYS A 75 -1.17 3.89 -14.67
CA LYS A 75 -0.19 4.86 -15.11
C LYS A 75 -0.35 6.15 -14.34
N PRO A 76 0.76 6.75 -13.91
CA PRO A 76 0.65 8.05 -13.26
C PRO A 76 0.01 9.05 -14.23
N LYS A 77 -0.67 10.02 -13.70
CA LYS A 77 -1.24 11.05 -14.53
C LYS A 77 -0.13 11.83 -15.16
N ALA A 78 -0.20 11.92 -16.45
CA ALA A 78 0.78 12.70 -17.14
C ALA A 78 0.47 14.12 -16.92
N LYS A 79 1.25 14.79 -16.97
CA LYS A 79 1.03 16.00 -16.76
C LYS A 79 1.06 16.64 -17.58
#